data_1df407a4b764ddcb2842cedab11d4877
#
_entry.id   1df407a4b764ddcb2842cedab11d4877
#
_cell.length_a   1.000
_cell.length_b   1.000
_cell.length_c   1.000
_cell.angle_alpha   90.00
_cell.angle_beta   90.00
_cell.angle_gamma   90.00
#
_symmetry.space_group_name_H-M   'P 1'
#
loop_
_entity.id
_entity.type
_entity.pdbx_description
1 polymer ?
#
loop_
_entity_poly.entity_id
_entity_poly.type
_entity_poly.pdbx_seq_one_letter_code
_entity_poly.pdbx_strand_id
1 'polypeptide(L)'
;MTDLKSTPFASSSMDRRTVLQAAAVGAVGITPALRAAVYAAGSDAPEKTEVKIGFIPLTDCASVVMASVLGIDKKYGVKIIPTKEASWAGVRDKLVTGELDFAHVLYGLIYGVHLG
;
A
#
# COMPACT_ATOMS: atom_id res chain seq x y z
N MET A 1 -25.33 13.87 56.96
CA MET A 1 -26.39 13.04 56.37
C MET A 1 -26.68 13.63 55.01
N THR A 2 -26.03 13.11 53.97
CA THR A 2 -26.22 13.55 52.59
C THR A 2 -26.35 12.30 51.75
N ASP A 3 -27.57 12.10 51.27
CA ASP A 3 -27.99 10.96 50.45
C ASP A 3 -27.25 10.92 49.11
N LEU A 4 -26.45 9.92 48.90
CA LEU A 4 -25.92 9.56 47.59
C LEU A 4 -26.96 8.76 46.80
N LYS A 5 -27.69 9.48 45.95
CA LYS A 5 -28.65 8.93 45.00
C LYS A 5 -27.91 8.19 43.92
N SER A 6 -27.86 6.85 44.06
CA SER A 6 -27.31 5.92 43.03
C SER A 6 -28.16 5.96 41.77
N THR A 7 -27.61 6.49 40.69
CA THR A 7 -28.18 6.34 39.35
C THR A 7 -27.98 4.91 38.86
N PRO A 8 -29.02 4.20 38.44
CA PRO A 8 -28.87 2.88 37.86
C PRO A 8 -28.22 2.99 36.47
N PHE A 9 -27.09 2.30 36.30
CA PHE A 9 -26.45 2.09 35.02
C PHE A 9 -27.40 1.23 34.14
N ALA A 10 -28.11 1.86 33.23
CA ALA A 10 -28.97 1.18 32.27
C ALA A 10 -28.07 0.40 31.29
N SER A 11 -27.92 -0.90 31.56
CA SER A 11 -27.39 -1.87 30.60
C SER A 11 -28.34 -1.99 29.43
N SER A 12 -28.13 -1.20 28.39
CA SER A 12 -28.81 -1.36 27.11
C SER A 12 -28.22 -2.61 26.43
N SER A 13 -28.87 -3.75 26.64
CA SER A 13 -28.59 -4.95 25.86
C SER A 13 -29.02 -4.69 24.42
N MET A 14 -28.06 -4.39 23.56
CA MET A 14 -28.27 -4.24 22.13
C MET A 14 -28.75 -5.58 21.56
N ASP A 15 -29.98 -5.65 21.11
CA ASP A 15 -30.59 -6.86 20.57
C ASP A 15 -29.84 -7.29 19.28
N ARG A 16 -29.61 -8.61 19.13
CA ARG A 16 -28.91 -9.19 17.96
C ARG A 16 -29.51 -8.74 16.61
N ARG A 17 -30.83 -8.48 16.57
CA ARG A 17 -31.49 -7.92 15.40
C ARG A 17 -31.01 -6.51 15.06
N THR A 18 -30.83 -5.66 16.07
CA THR A 18 -30.36 -4.28 15.88
C THR A 18 -28.90 -4.26 15.37
N VAL A 19 -28.07 -5.16 15.88
CA VAL A 19 -26.68 -5.31 15.40
C VAL A 19 -26.64 -5.80 13.96
N LEU A 20 -27.46 -6.78 13.61
CA LEU A 20 -27.54 -7.29 12.23
C LEU A 20 -28.13 -6.27 11.25
N GLN A 21 -29.11 -5.48 11.67
CA GLN A 21 -29.65 -4.40 10.85
C GLN A 21 -28.65 -3.27 10.66
N ALA A 22 -27.89 -2.91 11.68
CA ALA A 22 -26.81 -1.93 11.55
C ALA A 22 -25.68 -2.44 10.62
N ALA A 23 -25.35 -3.72 10.68
CA ALA A 23 -24.39 -4.34 9.78
C ALA A 23 -24.90 -4.41 8.33
N ALA A 24 -26.22 -4.65 8.11
CA ALA A 24 -26.80 -4.69 6.79
C ALA A 24 -26.86 -3.30 6.12
N VAL A 25 -27.11 -2.24 6.88
CA VAL A 25 -27.06 -0.86 6.38
C VAL A 25 -25.60 -0.42 6.08
N GLY A 26 -24.64 -0.96 6.79
CA GLY A 26 -23.20 -0.73 6.51
C GLY A 26 -22.69 -1.45 5.26
N ALA A 27 -23.38 -2.51 4.79
CA ALA A 27 -22.98 -3.27 3.61
C ALA A 27 -23.47 -2.65 2.28
N VAL A 28 -24.44 -1.73 2.32
CA VAL A 28 -24.97 -1.06 1.13
C VAL A 28 -24.23 0.26 0.93
N GLY A 29 -23.12 0.17 0.22
CA GLY A 29 -22.48 1.35 -0.35
C GLY A 29 -21.27 1.84 0.41
N ILE A 30 -20.17 1.12 0.31
CA ILE A 30 -18.87 1.79 0.34
C ILE A 30 -18.84 2.70 -0.88
N THR A 31 -19.34 3.91 -0.71
CA THR A 31 -19.32 4.92 -1.76
C THR A 31 -17.87 5.17 -2.19
N PRO A 32 -17.62 5.53 -3.46
CA PRO A 32 -16.27 5.92 -3.90
C PRO A 32 -15.62 6.95 -2.99
N ALA A 33 -16.42 7.82 -2.37
CA ALA A 33 -15.98 8.80 -1.39
C ALA A 33 -15.45 8.16 -0.09
N LEU A 34 -16.06 7.08 0.39
CA LEU A 34 -15.59 6.37 1.59
C LEU A 34 -14.32 5.57 1.29
N ARG A 35 -14.20 5.00 0.10
CA ARG A 35 -12.94 4.42 -0.38
C ARG A 35 -11.83 5.45 -0.47
N ALA A 36 -12.12 6.62 -1.04
CA ALA A 36 -11.17 7.74 -1.07
C ALA A 36 -10.78 8.22 0.34
N ALA A 37 -11.74 8.25 1.29
CA ALA A 37 -11.47 8.65 2.67
C ALA A 37 -10.60 7.64 3.44
N VAL A 38 -10.75 6.34 3.18
CA VAL A 38 -9.88 5.31 3.79
C VAL A 38 -8.44 5.44 3.28
N TYR A 39 -8.25 5.81 2.01
CA TYR A 39 -6.93 6.09 1.44
C TYR A 39 -6.41 7.50 1.80
N ALA A 40 -7.29 8.45 2.13
CA ALA A 40 -6.91 9.83 2.49
C ALA A 40 -6.71 10.05 4.00
N ALA A 41 -7.08 9.09 4.85
CA ALA A 41 -6.93 9.19 6.30
C ALA A 41 -5.52 8.86 6.81
N GLY A 42 -4.66 8.30 5.95
CA GLY A 42 -3.23 8.25 6.17
C GLY A 42 -2.57 9.44 5.46
N SER A 43 -1.45 9.90 5.91
CA SER A 43 -0.57 10.79 5.13
C SER A 43 0.07 9.98 3.99
N ASP A 44 -0.77 9.50 3.06
CA ASP A 44 -0.40 8.60 1.95
C ASP A 44 0.24 9.36 0.78
N ALA A 45 0.69 10.59 1.01
CA ALA A 45 1.59 11.22 0.07
C ALA A 45 2.90 10.40 0.08
N PRO A 46 3.33 9.88 -1.08
CA PRO A 46 4.56 9.11 -1.14
C PRO A 46 5.72 9.97 -0.66
N GLU A 47 6.55 9.43 0.22
CA GLU A 47 7.74 10.11 0.75
C GLU A 47 8.71 10.50 -0.38
N LYS A 48 8.70 9.71 -1.46
CA LYS A 48 9.48 9.95 -2.66
C LYS A 48 8.58 9.91 -3.89
N THR A 49 8.53 11.00 -4.62
CA THR A 49 7.69 11.14 -5.82
C THR A 49 8.33 10.59 -7.09
N GLU A 50 9.65 10.49 -7.15
CA GLU A 50 10.38 9.87 -8.26
C GLU A 50 11.09 8.61 -7.76
N VAL A 51 10.82 7.46 -8.42
CA VAL A 51 11.29 6.15 -8.00
C VAL A 51 12.05 5.51 -9.14
N LYS A 52 13.32 5.20 -8.92
CA LYS A 52 14.18 4.49 -9.88
C LYS A 52 14.03 2.99 -9.68
N ILE A 53 13.54 2.31 -10.72
CA ILE A 53 13.38 0.86 -10.70
C ILE A 53 14.33 0.24 -11.71
N GLY A 54 15.30 -0.51 -11.21
CA GLY A 54 16.24 -1.28 -12.03
C GLY A 54 15.58 -2.53 -12.62
N PHE A 55 15.85 -2.83 -13.88
CA PHE A 55 15.34 -4.02 -14.53
C PHE A 55 16.30 -4.55 -15.61
N ILE A 56 16.26 -5.83 -15.84
CA ILE A 56 16.86 -6.45 -17.02
C ILE A 56 15.75 -6.65 -18.06
N PRO A 57 16.00 -6.34 -19.35
CA PRO A 57 14.98 -6.38 -20.39
C PRO A 57 14.60 -7.82 -20.75
N LEU A 58 13.81 -8.44 -19.91
CA LEU A 58 13.15 -9.72 -20.09
C LEU A 58 11.64 -9.48 -20.20
N THR A 59 10.88 -10.47 -20.66
CA THR A 59 9.43 -10.32 -20.86
C THR A 59 8.66 -10.01 -19.57
N ASP A 60 9.15 -10.43 -18.44
CA ASP A 60 8.57 -10.26 -17.11
C ASP A 60 8.71 -8.83 -16.55
N CYS A 61 9.65 -8.01 -17.06
CA CYS A 61 9.75 -6.60 -16.70
C CYS A 61 8.62 -5.73 -17.30
N ALA A 62 7.79 -6.32 -18.18
CA ALA A 62 6.75 -5.59 -18.89
C ALA A 62 5.80 -4.79 -17.96
N SER A 63 5.47 -5.32 -16.79
CA SER A 63 4.60 -4.66 -15.81
C SER A 63 5.17 -3.32 -15.35
N VAL A 64 6.46 -3.26 -15.04
CA VAL A 64 7.15 -2.05 -14.58
C VAL A 64 7.24 -1.02 -15.70
N VAL A 65 7.66 -1.47 -16.89
CA VAL A 65 7.82 -0.60 -18.06
C VAL A 65 6.47 -0.04 -18.51
N MET A 66 5.43 -0.86 -18.58
CA MET A 66 4.09 -0.44 -18.98
C MET A 66 3.45 0.50 -17.95
N ALA A 67 3.70 0.33 -16.67
CA ALA A 67 3.22 1.25 -15.64
C ALA A 67 3.73 2.67 -15.87
N SER A 68 5.00 2.82 -16.24
CA SER A 68 5.61 4.10 -16.58
C SER A 68 5.14 4.64 -17.93
N VAL A 69 5.13 3.82 -18.98
CA VAL A 69 4.76 4.24 -20.35
C VAL A 69 3.30 4.67 -20.44
N LEU A 70 2.39 3.95 -19.78
CA LEU A 70 0.96 4.27 -19.75
C LEU A 70 0.60 5.36 -18.72
N GLY A 71 1.57 5.84 -17.94
CA GLY A 71 1.36 6.86 -16.91
C GLY A 71 0.44 6.40 -15.77
N ILE A 72 0.39 5.10 -15.51
CA ILE A 72 -0.39 4.53 -14.41
C ILE A 72 0.20 4.97 -13.06
N ASP A 73 1.51 5.05 -12.98
CA ASP A 73 2.29 5.52 -11.84
C ASP A 73 1.84 6.92 -11.36
N LYS A 74 1.58 7.83 -12.29
CA LYS A 74 1.15 9.20 -12.00
C LYS A 74 -0.19 9.28 -11.28
N LYS A 75 -1.07 8.29 -11.50
CA LYS A 75 -2.38 8.21 -10.81
C LYS A 75 -2.22 8.02 -9.29
N TYR A 76 -1.07 7.49 -8.88
CA TYR A 76 -0.74 7.25 -7.46
C TYR A 76 0.24 8.28 -6.90
N GLY A 77 0.49 9.37 -7.61
CA GLY A 77 1.39 10.43 -7.18
C GLY A 77 2.87 10.08 -7.26
N VAL A 78 3.22 9.01 -7.97
CA VAL A 78 4.60 8.53 -8.14
C VAL A 78 4.97 8.61 -9.61
N LYS A 79 6.24 8.85 -9.90
CA LYS A 79 6.83 8.77 -11.23
C LYS A 79 7.89 7.67 -11.23
N ILE A 80 7.64 6.62 -11.96
CA ILE A 80 8.59 5.53 -12.16
C ILE A 80 9.61 5.92 -13.23
N ILE A 81 10.89 5.76 -12.89
CA ILE A 81 12.01 5.91 -13.80
C ILE A 81 12.61 4.51 -14.04
N PRO A 82 12.20 3.83 -15.14
CA PRO A 82 12.73 2.51 -15.45
C PRO A 82 14.19 2.62 -15.86
N THR A 83 15.08 1.96 -15.15
CA THR A 83 16.52 1.98 -15.37
C THR A 83 16.98 0.62 -15.87
N LYS A 84 17.40 0.57 -17.15
CA LYS A 84 17.89 -0.65 -17.76
C LYS A 84 19.25 -1.01 -17.20
N GLU A 85 19.40 -2.23 -16.73
CA GLU A 85 20.64 -2.79 -16.21
C GLU A 85 21.20 -3.91 -17.10
N ALA A 86 22.51 -4.09 -17.06
CA ALA A 86 23.21 -5.07 -17.90
C ALA A 86 23.35 -6.44 -17.23
N SER A 87 23.32 -6.49 -15.90
CA SER A 87 23.53 -7.72 -15.14
C SER A 87 22.81 -7.70 -13.79
N TRP A 88 22.49 -8.89 -13.30
CA TRP A 88 21.89 -9.07 -11.97
C TRP A 88 22.78 -8.60 -10.82
N ALA A 89 24.11 -8.76 -10.97
CA ALA A 89 25.06 -8.27 -10.00
C ALA A 89 25.05 -6.72 -9.93
N GLY A 90 24.98 -6.07 -11.08
CA GLY A 90 24.87 -4.61 -11.17
C GLY A 90 23.58 -4.07 -10.54
N VAL A 91 22.47 -4.76 -10.76
CA VAL A 91 21.18 -4.43 -10.11
C VAL A 91 21.30 -4.51 -8.59
N ARG A 92 21.87 -5.61 -8.09
CA ARG A 92 22.10 -5.80 -6.64
C ARG A 92 22.98 -4.69 -6.06
N ASP A 93 24.10 -4.42 -6.66
CA ASP A 93 25.08 -3.47 -6.15
C ASP A 93 24.49 -2.05 -6.12
N LYS A 94 23.77 -1.64 -7.15
CA LYS A 94 23.08 -0.36 -7.21
C LYS A 94 21.92 -0.24 -6.21
N LEU A 95 21.22 -1.35 -5.92
CA LEU A 95 20.19 -1.37 -4.91
C LEU A 95 20.78 -1.21 -3.51
N VAL A 96 21.90 -1.89 -3.22
CA VAL A 96 22.60 -1.79 -1.94
C VAL A 96 23.22 -0.40 -1.73
N THR A 97 23.76 0.22 -2.79
CA THR A 97 24.31 1.58 -2.72
C THR A 97 23.27 2.67 -2.70
N GLY A 98 21.99 2.35 -2.93
CA GLY A 98 20.90 3.33 -2.96
C GLY A 98 20.82 4.14 -4.28
N GLU A 99 21.52 3.71 -5.32
CA GLU A 99 21.40 4.30 -6.66
C GLU A 99 20.07 3.95 -7.30
N LEU A 100 19.51 2.77 -6.98
CA LEU A 100 18.17 2.32 -7.30
C LEU A 100 17.33 2.26 -6.03
N ASP A 101 16.05 2.60 -6.14
CA ASP A 101 15.09 2.50 -5.04
C ASP A 101 14.46 1.11 -4.99
N PHE A 102 14.19 0.53 -6.15
CA PHE A 102 13.61 -0.80 -6.33
C PHE A 102 14.26 -1.52 -7.50
N ALA A 103 14.07 -2.80 -7.55
CA ALA A 103 14.52 -3.60 -8.66
C ALA A 103 13.53 -4.74 -8.96
N HIS A 104 13.35 -5.00 -10.26
CA HIS A 104 12.73 -6.21 -10.75
C HIS A 104 13.81 -7.29 -10.84
N VAL A 105 13.74 -8.31 -9.99
CA VAL A 105 14.81 -9.31 -9.83
C VAL A 105 14.26 -10.72 -9.73
N LEU A 106 15.13 -11.69 -9.95
CA LEU A 106 14.85 -13.11 -9.71
C LEU A 106 14.84 -13.41 -8.21
N TYR A 107 13.98 -14.34 -7.80
CA TYR A 107 13.88 -14.79 -6.40
C TYR A 107 15.23 -15.20 -5.79
N GLY A 108 16.08 -15.88 -6.55
CA GLY A 108 17.40 -16.30 -6.09
C GLY A 108 18.31 -15.13 -5.65
N LEU A 109 18.15 -13.96 -6.27
CA LEU A 109 18.92 -12.78 -5.88
C LEU A 109 18.52 -12.26 -4.51
N ILE A 110 17.20 -12.26 -4.21
CA ILE A 110 16.66 -11.83 -2.92
C ILE A 110 17.19 -12.71 -1.80
N TYR A 111 17.10 -14.03 -1.98
CA TYR A 111 17.63 -14.98 -1.00
C TYR A 111 19.14 -14.89 -0.84
N GLY A 112 19.88 -14.72 -1.94
CA GLY A 112 21.33 -14.57 -1.88
C GLY A 112 21.79 -13.33 -1.10
N VAL A 113 21.07 -12.23 -1.20
CA VAL A 113 21.36 -11.00 -0.42
C VAL A 113 20.99 -11.17 1.05
N HIS A 114 19.92 -11.91 1.35
CA HIS A 114 19.45 -12.11 2.73
C HIS A 114 20.27 -13.13 3.51
N LEU A 115 20.78 -14.16 2.84
CA LEU A 115 21.54 -15.26 3.46
C LEU A 115 23.05 -15.02 3.49
N GLY A 116 23.55 -13.96 2.91
CA GLY A 116 24.97 -13.55 2.94
C GLY A 116 25.78 -14.08 1.81
#